data_0a2e97f42cae459002e4b40f44b5b33b
#
_entry.id   0a2e97f42cae459002e4b40f44b5b33b
#
_cell.length_a   1.000
_cell.length_b   1.000
_cell.length_c   1.000
_cell.angle_alpha   90.00
_cell.angle_beta   90.00
_cell.angle_gamma   90.00
#
_symmetry.space_group_name_H-M   'P 1'
#
loop_
_entity.id
_entity.type
_entity.pdbx_description
1 polymer ?
#
loop_
_entity_poly.entity_id
_entity_poly.type
_entity_poly.pdbx_seq_one_letter_code
_entity_poly.pdbx_strand_id
1 'polypeptide(L)'
;MYMLRTEIRKLGGLICFLFVMLAIQAQQYTVTGGNGVPYLLENPGNRIRVYLVYGMDNVEISYTSSSTNHQWYRYKQKALDREPVPCEQNGETSVVRNIEEDAGYYVEDPASGLNGWYVWIIDYSKYAFNVESITVKGNCDGFWLEGSPTVPVMYYYTPTGNRITVKREFNVAYQTLEWSEDNNYFSPKNVQRSLTEGPYSTKINDNETIPLCDTEVTLSGDQFAKHFGIEKSITSDTYQVVAVEVHVDTTFIMDNAENMTAGDGEYISAPATVTFRAYANDPVATLYTWKIYRSDQENGIENPLVEYRDEEIDYTFTEKGDYTAVATVSNATGECEAVSNSIEIKIAESELQIPNAFSPGTTPGINDEFRVAYKSLVTYKCWIFNRWGVQMYHSTNPAEGWDGKKGGKYVAPGVYFYVIDAVAVSYTHLTLPTI
;
A
#
# COMPACT_ATOMS: atom_id res chain seq x y z
N MET A 1 0.80 -50.77 -28.60
CA MET A 1 0.55 -49.31 -28.64
C MET A 1 -0.85 -48.95 -29.20
N TYR A 2 -1.54 -49.80 -29.90
CA TYR A 2 -2.92 -49.57 -30.42
C TYR A 2 -4.03 -49.91 -29.42
N MET A 3 -3.84 -50.82 -28.46
CA MET A 3 -4.85 -51.18 -27.45
C MET A 3 -5.03 -50.10 -26.35
N LEU A 4 -4.01 -49.34 -26.04
CA LEU A 4 -4.11 -48.31 -24.98
C LEU A 4 -4.93 -47.07 -25.40
N ARG A 5 -4.98 -46.78 -26.72
CA ARG A 5 -5.74 -45.64 -27.26
C ARG A 5 -7.26 -45.85 -27.30
N THR A 6 -7.70 -47.09 -27.34
CA THR A 6 -9.15 -47.46 -27.41
C THR A 6 -9.79 -47.38 -26.03
N GLU A 7 -9.06 -47.71 -24.98
CA GLU A 7 -9.56 -47.64 -23.60
C GLU A 7 -9.65 -46.19 -23.08
N ILE A 8 -8.67 -45.32 -23.46
CA ILE A 8 -8.70 -43.87 -23.08
C ILE A 8 -9.87 -43.15 -23.75
N ARG A 9 -10.24 -43.53 -24.99
CA ARG A 9 -11.43 -42.96 -25.65
C ARG A 9 -12.76 -43.39 -25.04
N LYS A 10 -12.85 -44.63 -24.54
CA LYS A 10 -14.04 -45.13 -23.83
C LYS A 10 -14.17 -44.51 -22.44
N LEU A 11 -13.06 -44.30 -21.72
CA LEU A 11 -13.04 -43.62 -20.44
C LEU A 11 -13.35 -42.12 -20.56
N GLY A 12 -12.82 -41.43 -21.57
CA GLY A 12 -13.12 -40.00 -21.88
C GLY A 12 -14.59 -39.79 -22.26
N GLY A 13 -15.18 -40.71 -23.04
CA GLY A 13 -16.60 -40.67 -23.39
C GLY A 13 -17.53 -40.92 -22.18
N LEU A 14 -17.14 -41.81 -21.26
CA LEU A 14 -17.91 -42.07 -20.04
C LEU A 14 -17.83 -40.91 -19.03
N ILE A 15 -16.70 -40.26 -18.91
CA ILE A 15 -16.51 -39.09 -18.05
C ILE A 15 -17.27 -37.87 -18.61
N CYS A 16 -17.25 -37.64 -19.94
CA CYS A 16 -18.05 -36.57 -20.55
C CYS A 16 -19.56 -36.84 -20.40
N PHE A 17 -19.99 -38.08 -20.50
CA PHE A 17 -21.42 -38.44 -20.31
C PHE A 17 -21.87 -38.33 -18.85
N LEU A 18 -20.99 -38.61 -17.89
CA LEU A 18 -21.24 -38.39 -16.46
C LEU A 18 -21.29 -36.90 -16.12
N PHE A 19 -20.42 -36.05 -16.71
CA PHE A 19 -20.48 -34.61 -16.51
C PHE A 19 -21.73 -33.97 -17.15
N VAL A 20 -22.18 -34.45 -18.30
CA VAL A 20 -23.42 -33.99 -18.93
C VAL A 20 -24.65 -34.43 -18.14
N MET A 21 -24.64 -35.65 -17.57
CA MET A 21 -25.72 -36.10 -16.70
C MET A 21 -25.78 -35.35 -15.37
N LEU A 22 -24.65 -34.95 -14.79
CA LEU A 22 -24.61 -34.11 -13.59
C LEU A 22 -25.09 -32.67 -13.84
N ALA A 23 -24.89 -32.15 -15.05
CA ALA A 23 -25.38 -30.82 -15.44
C ALA A 23 -26.90 -30.79 -15.69
N ILE A 24 -27.50 -31.91 -16.13
CA ILE A 24 -28.93 -31.99 -16.42
C ILE A 24 -29.78 -32.10 -15.15
N GLN A 25 -29.26 -32.62 -14.04
CA GLN A 25 -30.02 -32.69 -12.78
C GLN A 25 -30.04 -31.37 -11.98
N ALA A 26 -29.28 -30.31 -12.39
CA ALA A 26 -29.17 -29.08 -11.64
C ALA A 26 -30.21 -27.99 -11.97
N GLN A 27 -31.02 -28.12 -13.02
CA GLN A 27 -31.99 -27.11 -13.44
C GLN A 27 -33.42 -27.68 -13.49
N GLN A 28 -34.07 -27.77 -12.34
CA GLN A 28 -35.49 -28.08 -12.28
C GLN A 28 -36.36 -26.85 -12.56
N TYR A 29 -35.88 -25.63 -12.24
CA TYR A 29 -36.60 -24.39 -12.47
C TYR A 29 -35.89 -23.54 -13.51
N THR A 30 -36.68 -22.91 -14.39
CA THR A 30 -36.21 -21.90 -15.34
C THR A 30 -37.09 -20.68 -15.22
N VAL A 31 -36.48 -19.51 -15.17
CA VAL A 31 -37.16 -18.19 -15.17
C VAL A 31 -36.87 -17.49 -16.47
N THR A 32 -37.88 -16.96 -17.11
CA THR A 32 -37.80 -16.18 -18.36
C THR A 32 -38.68 -14.95 -18.28
N GLY A 33 -38.53 -14.00 -19.19
CA GLY A 33 -39.29 -12.77 -19.23
C GLY A 33 -38.55 -11.58 -18.58
N GLY A 34 -39.22 -10.44 -18.54
CA GLY A 34 -38.57 -9.16 -18.25
C GLY A 34 -37.73 -8.65 -19.41
N ASN A 35 -37.02 -7.56 -19.20
CA ASN A 35 -36.11 -6.98 -20.19
C ASN A 35 -34.69 -7.57 -20.04
N GLY A 36 -34.29 -8.47 -20.93
CA GLY A 36 -33.02 -9.15 -20.88
C GLY A 36 -33.09 -10.54 -20.24
N VAL A 37 -31.93 -11.13 -19.98
CA VAL A 37 -31.83 -12.45 -19.36
C VAL A 37 -31.92 -12.34 -17.84
N PRO A 38 -32.81 -13.09 -17.17
CA PRO A 38 -32.85 -13.10 -15.70
C PRO A 38 -31.48 -13.45 -15.08
N TYR A 39 -31.08 -12.73 -14.05
CA TYR A 39 -29.85 -12.99 -13.32
C TYR A 39 -30.11 -13.96 -12.17
N LEU A 40 -29.40 -15.09 -12.18
CA LEU A 40 -29.44 -16.04 -11.07
C LEU A 40 -28.40 -15.68 -10.01
N LEU A 41 -28.87 -15.35 -8.81
CA LEU A 41 -28.04 -15.19 -7.65
C LEU A 41 -27.75 -16.57 -7.03
N GLU A 42 -26.52 -17.01 -7.12
CA GLU A 42 -26.09 -18.30 -6.57
C GLU A 42 -26.00 -18.25 -5.04
N ASN A 43 -26.94 -18.88 -4.37
CA ASN A 43 -26.84 -19.18 -2.93
C ASN A 43 -27.43 -20.55 -2.61
N PRO A 44 -26.69 -21.65 -2.80
CA PRO A 44 -27.19 -23.00 -2.61
C PRO A 44 -27.46 -23.35 -1.14
N GLY A 45 -26.99 -22.58 -0.17
CA GLY A 45 -27.07 -22.92 1.25
C GLY A 45 -28.49 -23.05 1.82
N ASN A 46 -29.50 -22.38 1.24
CA ASN A 46 -30.87 -22.33 1.75
C ASN A 46 -31.87 -23.06 0.83
N ARG A 47 -31.41 -23.80 -0.15
CA ARG A 47 -32.25 -24.47 -1.18
C ARG A 47 -33.16 -23.48 -1.92
N ILE A 48 -32.76 -22.25 -2.09
CA ILE A 48 -33.50 -21.22 -2.79
C ILE A 48 -32.67 -20.62 -3.91
N ARG A 49 -33.26 -20.48 -5.08
CA ARG A 49 -32.71 -19.78 -6.23
C ARG A 49 -33.35 -18.41 -6.30
N VAL A 50 -32.56 -17.40 -6.22
CA VAL A 50 -33.04 -16.00 -6.31
C VAL A 50 -32.75 -15.49 -7.71
N TYR A 51 -33.81 -15.13 -8.43
CA TYR A 51 -33.68 -14.53 -9.75
C TYR A 51 -34.02 -13.06 -9.69
N LEU A 52 -33.16 -12.24 -10.28
CA LEU A 52 -33.44 -10.85 -10.56
C LEU A 52 -33.91 -10.74 -12.00
N VAL A 53 -35.03 -10.06 -12.22
CA VAL A 53 -35.55 -9.70 -13.53
C VAL A 53 -35.59 -8.19 -13.66
N TYR A 54 -35.47 -7.66 -14.87
CA TYR A 54 -35.57 -6.21 -15.09
C TYR A 54 -36.94 -5.87 -15.69
N GLY A 55 -37.89 -5.52 -14.81
CA GLY A 55 -39.32 -5.41 -15.15
C GLY A 55 -40.02 -6.76 -15.10
N MET A 56 -41.34 -6.73 -14.92
CA MET A 56 -42.15 -7.93 -14.71
C MET A 56 -42.90 -8.40 -15.98
N ASP A 57 -42.67 -7.78 -17.12
CA ASP A 57 -43.36 -8.09 -18.37
C ASP A 57 -43.06 -9.52 -18.84
N ASN A 58 -44.14 -10.34 -18.97
CA ASN A 58 -44.05 -11.74 -19.42
C ASN A 58 -43.10 -12.62 -18.58
N VAL A 59 -42.92 -12.28 -17.30
CA VAL A 59 -42.10 -13.13 -16.41
C VAL A 59 -42.88 -14.39 -16.11
N GLU A 60 -42.24 -15.54 -16.34
CA GLU A 60 -42.78 -16.84 -16.08
C GLU A 60 -41.74 -17.76 -15.43
N ILE A 61 -42.21 -18.72 -14.63
CA ILE A 61 -41.40 -19.76 -14.02
C ILE A 61 -41.86 -21.10 -14.56
N SER A 62 -40.96 -21.87 -15.15
CA SER A 62 -41.23 -23.24 -15.58
C SER A 62 -40.51 -24.23 -14.68
N TYR A 63 -41.11 -25.41 -14.54
CA TYR A 63 -40.56 -26.54 -13.82
C TYR A 63 -40.79 -27.81 -14.65
N THR A 64 -39.74 -28.62 -14.74
CA THR A 64 -39.82 -29.91 -15.48
C THR A 64 -39.35 -31.03 -14.59
N SER A 65 -40.19 -32.13 -14.57
CA SER A 65 -39.87 -33.37 -13.88
C SER A 65 -40.53 -34.55 -14.63
N SER A 66 -40.36 -35.75 -14.13
CA SER A 66 -41.07 -36.95 -14.67
C SER A 66 -42.57 -37.02 -14.32
N SER A 67 -43.09 -36.04 -13.58
CA SER A 67 -44.48 -35.95 -13.16
C SER A 67 -45.30 -35.08 -14.12
N THR A 68 -46.58 -35.44 -14.27
CA THR A 68 -47.56 -34.66 -15.02
C THR A 68 -48.61 -33.99 -14.13
N ASN A 69 -48.35 -33.92 -12.82
CA ASN A 69 -49.26 -33.35 -11.85
C ASN A 69 -48.51 -32.46 -10.85
N HIS A 70 -48.11 -31.30 -11.32
CA HIS A 70 -47.39 -30.31 -10.51
C HIS A 70 -48.35 -29.39 -9.77
N GLN A 71 -48.19 -29.21 -8.47
CA GLN A 71 -48.94 -28.29 -7.65
C GLN A 71 -48.06 -27.13 -7.25
N TRP A 72 -48.37 -25.91 -7.74
CA TRP A 72 -47.58 -24.72 -7.47
C TRP A 72 -48.13 -23.93 -6.30
N TYR A 73 -47.16 -23.40 -5.53
CA TYR A 73 -47.44 -22.53 -4.38
C TYR A 73 -46.59 -21.29 -4.43
N ARG A 74 -47.15 -20.21 -3.87
CA ARG A 74 -46.48 -18.95 -3.64
C ARG A 74 -46.45 -18.63 -2.16
N TYR A 75 -45.42 -17.94 -1.68
CA TYR A 75 -45.33 -17.42 -0.32
C TYR A 75 -44.65 -16.04 -0.33
N LYS A 76 -44.98 -15.17 0.68
CA LYS A 76 -44.39 -13.84 0.83
C LYS A 76 -43.25 -13.80 1.88
N GLN A 77 -43.44 -14.52 2.99
CA GLN A 77 -42.41 -14.56 4.06
C GLN A 77 -42.01 -15.99 4.43
N LYS A 78 -42.95 -16.88 4.64
CA LYS A 78 -42.69 -18.26 5.01
C LYS A 78 -43.41 -19.24 4.07
N ALA A 79 -42.72 -20.29 3.71
CA ALA A 79 -43.32 -21.31 2.86
C ALA A 79 -44.55 -22.05 3.52
N LEU A 80 -44.66 -21.95 4.86
CA LEU A 80 -45.83 -22.46 5.58
C LEU A 80 -47.09 -21.60 5.31
N ASP A 81 -46.95 -20.32 5.05
CA ASP A 81 -48.05 -19.37 4.79
C ASP A 81 -48.31 -19.29 3.27
N ARG A 82 -48.38 -20.44 2.64
CA ARG A 82 -48.45 -20.58 1.18
C ARG A 82 -49.86 -20.43 0.64
N GLU A 83 -49.94 -19.96 -0.60
CA GLU A 83 -51.13 -19.90 -1.40
C GLU A 83 -50.97 -20.72 -2.67
N PRO A 84 -52.03 -21.51 -3.11
CA PRO A 84 -51.93 -22.21 -4.38
C PRO A 84 -51.93 -21.23 -5.55
N VAL A 85 -51.14 -21.55 -6.57
CA VAL A 85 -51.03 -20.74 -7.80
C VAL A 85 -51.42 -21.59 -8.99
N PRO A 86 -52.30 -21.09 -9.88
CA PRO A 86 -52.61 -21.81 -11.10
C PRO A 86 -51.41 -21.94 -12.03
N CYS A 87 -51.26 -23.08 -12.66
CA CYS A 87 -50.22 -23.33 -13.63
C CYS A 87 -50.78 -23.95 -14.92
N GLU A 88 -50.09 -23.79 -16.01
CA GLU A 88 -50.33 -24.50 -17.27
C GLU A 88 -49.44 -25.74 -17.28
N GLN A 89 -50.07 -26.93 -17.26
CA GLN A 89 -49.35 -28.21 -17.34
C GLN A 89 -49.31 -28.69 -18.78
N ASN A 90 -48.11 -28.95 -19.31
CA ASN A 90 -47.91 -29.51 -20.64
C ASN A 90 -46.93 -30.69 -20.55
N GLY A 91 -47.49 -31.90 -20.42
CA GLY A 91 -46.72 -33.10 -20.19
C GLY A 91 -45.93 -33.01 -18.86
N GLU A 92 -44.66 -33.22 -18.93
CA GLU A 92 -43.71 -33.18 -17.79
C GLU A 92 -43.29 -31.76 -17.39
N THR A 93 -43.74 -30.74 -18.09
CA THR A 93 -43.39 -29.34 -17.81
C THR A 93 -44.64 -28.55 -17.40
N SER A 94 -44.54 -27.81 -16.35
CA SER A 94 -45.56 -26.84 -15.91
C SER A 94 -44.98 -25.39 -15.89
N VAL A 95 -45.86 -24.45 -16.17
CA VAL A 95 -45.49 -23.01 -16.26
C VAL A 95 -46.44 -22.17 -15.42
N VAL A 96 -45.94 -21.31 -14.59
CA VAL A 96 -46.68 -20.27 -13.88
C VAL A 96 -46.43 -18.95 -14.56
N ARG A 97 -47.52 -18.27 -14.93
CA ARG A 97 -47.55 -16.93 -15.51
C ARG A 97 -48.07 -15.93 -14.49
N ASN A 98 -48.01 -14.66 -14.81
CA ASN A 98 -48.40 -13.56 -13.92
C ASN A 98 -47.70 -13.63 -12.55
N ILE A 99 -46.41 -13.74 -12.61
CA ILE A 99 -45.55 -13.84 -11.44
C ILE A 99 -45.63 -12.51 -10.66
N GLU A 100 -45.79 -12.59 -9.36
CA GLU A 100 -45.64 -11.46 -8.46
C GLU A 100 -44.17 -11.35 -8.04
N GLU A 101 -43.69 -10.12 -8.01
CA GLU A 101 -42.37 -9.80 -7.45
C GLU A 101 -42.34 -9.95 -5.91
N ASP A 102 -41.14 -9.99 -5.36
CA ASP A 102 -40.90 -10.14 -3.92
C ASP A 102 -41.70 -11.31 -3.31
N ALA A 103 -41.74 -12.42 -4.04
CA ALA A 103 -42.41 -13.64 -3.65
C ALA A 103 -41.55 -14.85 -3.96
N GLY A 104 -41.72 -15.86 -3.13
CA GLY A 104 -41.14 -17.19 -3.33
C GLY A 104 -42.13 -18.16 -3.94
N TYR A 105 -41.66 -18.97 -4.87
CA TYR A 105 -42.46 -19.99 -5.56
C TYR A 105 -41.82 -21.37 -5.38
N TYR A 106 -42.65 -22.40 -5.36
CA TYR A 106 -42.19 -23.77 -5.40
C TYR A 106 -43.27 -24.72 -5.89
N VAL A 107 -42.83 -25.92 -6.31
CA VAL A 107 -43.71 -27.01 -6.76
C VAL A 107 -43.73 -28.12 -5.72
N GLU A 108 -44.92 -28.63 -5.40
CA GLU A 108 -45.08 -29.97 -4.84
C GLU A 108 -45.27 -30.95 -5.98
N ASP A 109 -44.29 -31.82 -6.15
CA ASP A 109 -44.31 -32.84 -7.19
C ASP A 109 -44.43 -34.24 -6.56
N PRO A 110 -45.62 -34.89 -6.71
CA PRO A 110 -45.85 -36.17 -6.11
C PRO A 110 -44.88 -37.30 -6.56
N ALA A 111 -44.30 -37.17 -7.76
CA ALA A 111 -43.39 -38.17 -8.29
C ALA A 111 -41.97 -38.04 -7.75
N SER A 112 -41.55 -36.84 -7.39
CA SER A 112 -40.20 -36.57 -6.88
C SER A 112 -40.07 -36.73 -5.36
N GLY A 113 -41.19 -36.93 -4.66
CA GLY A 113 -41.25 -37.22 -3.22
C GLY A 113 -40.85 -36.07 -2.29
N LEU A 114 -40.04 -35.16 -2.72
CA LEU A 114 -39.60 -33.95 -1.99
C LEU A 114 -39.06 -32.91 -2.96
N ASN A 115 -39.79 -31.84 -3.12
CA ASN A 115 -39.25 -30.67 -3.77
C ASN A 115 -38.45 -29.86 -2.79
N GLY A 116 -37.16 -29.94 -2.86
CA GLY A 116 -36.27 -29.29 -1.92
C GLY A 116 -35.81 -27.89 -2.32
N TRP A 117 -36.34 -27.39 -3.45
CA TRP A 117 -35.88 -26.10 -3.99
C TRP A 117 -37.03 -25.10 -4.14
N TYR A 118 -36.69 -23.84 -3.90
CA TYR A 118 -37.59 -22.70 -4.00
C TYR A 118 -37.02 -21.72 -5.00
N VAL A 119 -37.87 -20.85 -5.58
CA VAL A 119 -37.49 -19.78 -6.46
C VAL A 119 -38.02 -18.47 -5.87
N TRP A 120 -37.18 -17.46 -5.78
CA TRP A 120 -37.58 -16.10 -5.38
C TRP A 120 -37.36 -15.16 -6.53
N ILE A 121 -38.32 -14.27 -6.80
CA ILE A 121 -38.25 -13.29 -7.89
C ILE A 121 -38.15 -11.89 -7.31
N ILE A 122 -37.15 -11.14 -7.77
CA ILE A 122 -36.95 -9.72 -7.45
C ILE A 122 -37.04 -8.92 -8.76
N ASP A 123 -37.88 -7.92 -8.80
CA ASP A 123 -37.87 -6.92 -9.88
C ASP A 123 -36.77 -5.89 -9.64
N TYR A 124 -35.62 -6.10 -10.30
CA TYR A 124 -34.47 -5.20 -10.18
C TYR A 124 -34.75 -3.77 -10.68
N SER A 125 -35.76 -3.55 -11.53
CA SER A 125 -36.09 -2.21 -12.03
C SER A 125 -36.43 -1.22 -10.90
N LYS A 126 -36.93 -1.73 -9.77
CA LYS A 126 -37.25 -0.95 -8.56
C LYS A 126 -36.01 -0.63 -7.69
N TYR A 127 -34.92 -1.32 -7.94
CA TYR A 127 -33.67 -1.23 -7.20
C TYR A 127 -32.52 -0.70 -8.06
N ALA A 128 -32.78 -0.33 -9.31
CA ALA A 128 -31.74 0.18 -10.20
C ALA A 128 -31.02 1.39 -9.62
N PHE A 129 -29.77 1.57 -10.01
CA PHE A 129 -28.95 2.69 -9.57
C PHE A 129 -29.56 4.02 -10.03
N ASN A 130 -30.00 4.84 -9.09
CA ASN A 130 -30.71 6.10 -9.31
C ASN A 130 -30.09 7.29 -8.58
N VAL A 131 -28.79 7.20 -8.18
CA VAL A 131 -28.08 8.29 -7.53
C VAL A 131 -27.93 9.46 -8.52
N GLU A 132 -28.31 10.64 -8.08
CA GLU A 132 -28.31 11.88 -8.89
C GLU A 132 -27.15 12.81 -8.51
N SER A 133 -26.64 12.67 -7.29
CA SER A 133 -25.49 13.42 -6.80
C SER A 133 -24.69 12.63 -5.77
N ILE A 134 -23.39 12.87 -5.73
CA ILE A 134 -22.52 12.40 -4.67
C ILE A 134 -21.71 13.57 -4.11
N THR A 135 -21.56 13.58 -2.79
CA THR A 135 -20.70 14.50 -2.06
C THR A 135 -19.57 13.70 -1.45
N VAL A 136 -18.33 14.19 -1.60
CA VAL A 136 -17.14 13.60 -1.02
C VAL A 136 -16.71 14.43 0.18
N LYS A 137 -16.48 13.78 1.31
CA LYS A 137 -15.94 14.39 2.54
C LYS A 137 -14.76 13.56 3.00
N GLY A 138 -13.79 14.19 3.63
CA GLY A 138 -12.60 13.48 4.13
C GLY A 138 -11.96 14.16 5.32
N ASN A 139 -10.99 13.49 5.88
CA ASN A 139 -10.09 13.94 6.92
C ASN A 139 -8.69 13.39 6.67
N CYS A 140 -7.79 13.50 7.66
CA CYS A 140 -6.40 13.04 7.54
C CYS A 140 -6.26 11.53 7.29
N ASP A 141 -7.25 10.71 7.72
CA ASP A 141 -7.16 9.25 7.74
C ASP A 141 -8.01 8.58 6.65
N GLY A 142 -8.71 9.35 5.82
CA GLY A 142 -9.55 8.80 4.77
C GLY A 142 -10.67 9.71 4.31
N PHE A 143 -11.49 9.20 3.42
CA PHE A 143 -12.63 9.91 2.86
C PHE A 143 -13.87 9.01 2.79
N TRP A 144 -15.04 9.61 2.60
CA TRP A 144 -16.30 8.90 2.44
C TRP A 144 -17.22 9.60 1.44
N LEU A 145 -18.16 8.81 0.91
CA LEU A 145 -19.12 9.25 -0.08
C LEU A 145 -20.50 9.36 0.54
N GLU A 146 -21.21 10.42 0.21
CA GLU A 146 -22.65 10.60 0.53
C GLU A 146 -23.41 10.76 -0.79
N GLY A 147 -24.22 9.77 -1.14
CA GLY A 147 -25.04 9.80 -2.36
C GLY A 147 -26.50 10.18 -2.09
N SER A 148 -27.14 10.83 -3.03
CA SER A 148 -28.56 11.20 -2.97
C SER A 148 -29.23 11.02 -4.33
N PRO A 149 -30.46 10.42 -4.38
CA PRO A 149 -31.11 9.65 -3.34
C PRO A 149 -30.38 8.32 -3.04
N THR A 150 -30.71 7.71 -1.90
CA THR A 150 -30.16 6.41 -1.53
C THR A 150 -30.79 5.29 -2.34
N VAL A 151 -30.01 4.27 -2.73
CA VAL A 151 -30.53 3.09 -3.42
C VAL A 151 -31.23 2.15 -2.42
N PRO A 152 -32.45 1.67 -2.70
CA PRO A 152 -33.17 0.76 -1.83
C PRO A 152 -32.41 -0.55 -1.59
N VAL A 153 -32.53 -1.09 -0.38
CA VAL A 153 -31.92 -2.39 -0.01
C VAL A 153 -32.74 -3.51 -0.61
N MET A 154 -32.13 -4.36 -1.42
CA MET A 154 -32.73 -5.59 -1.94
C MET A 154 -32.66 -6.71 -0.91
N TYR A 155 -33.73 -7.49 -0.81
CA TYR A 155 -33.75 -8.65 0.07
C TYR A 155 -34.72 -9.74 -0.44
N TYR A 156 -34.57 -10.93 0.11
CA TYR A 156 -35.52 -12.02 -0.09
C TYR A 156 -35.77 -12.74 1.24
N TYR A 157 -36.84 -13.55 1.29
CA TYR A 157 -37.11 -14.41 2.42
C TYR A 157 -36.79 -15.87 2.10
N THR A 158 -36.07 -16.53 3.01
CA THR A 158 -35.89 -17.98 2.94
C THR A 158 -37.24 -18.69 3.17
N PRO A 159 -37.37 -19.96 2.79
CA PRO A 159 -38.56 -20.73 3.08
C PRO A 159 -38.97 -20.80 4.57
N THR A 160 -38.01 -20.65 5.46
CA THR A 160 -38.19 -20.60 6.92
C THR A 160 -38.54 -19.21 7.47
N GLY A 161 -38.51 -18.18 6.63
CA GLY A 161 -38.90 -16.83 6.99
C GLY A 161 -37.74 -15.90 7.40
N ASN A 162 -36.49 -16.30 7.21
CA ASN A 162 -35.36 -15.43 7.46
C ASN A 162 -35.19 -14.45 6.30
N ARG A 163 -35.10 -13.16 6.64
CA ARG A 163 -34.81 -12.09 5.67
C ARG A 163 -33.33 -12.04 5.38
N ILE A 164 -32.97 -12.18 4.11
CA ILE A 164 -31.58 -12.14 3.64
C ILE A 164 -31.42 -10.94 2.70
N THR A 165 -30.45 -10.09 3.00
CA THR A 165 -30.08 -8.94 2.14
C THR A 165 -29.26 -9.44 0.97
N VAL A 166 -29.60 -9.00 -0.24
CA VAL A 166 -28.81 -9.24 -1.45
C VAL A 166 -27.62 -8.27 -1.47
N LYS A 167 -26.43 -8.83 -1.52
CA LYS A 167 -25.21 -8.03 -1.63
C LYS A 167 -25.13 -7.36 -3.00
N ARG A 168 -24.84 -6.09 -3.00
CA ARG A 168 -24.62 -5.28 -4.21
C ARG A 168 -23.17 -4.78 -4.21
N GLU A 169 -22.56 -4.76 -5.39
CA GLU A 169 -21.19 -4.29 -5.59
C GLU A 169 -21.21 -3.05 -6.48
N PHE A 170 -20.81 -1.93 -5.91
CA PHE A 170 -20.67 -0.65 -6.60
C PHE A 170 -19.19 -0.38 -6.85
N ASN A 171 -18.87 0.24 -7.98
CA ASN A 171 -17.49 0.62 -8.28
C ASN A 171 -17.26 2.09 -7.97
N VAL A 172 -16.16 2.37 -7.26
CA VAL A 172 -15.65 3.72 -7.01
C VAL A 172 -14.32 3.86 -7.73
N ALA A 173 -14.18 4.94 -8.50
CA ALA A 173 -12.95 5.29 -9.20
C ALA A 173 -12.54 6.73 -8.87
N TYR A 174 -11.25 6.94 -8.59
CA TYR A 174 -10.67 8.25 -8.31
C TYR A 174 -9.16 8.21 -8.56
N GLN A 175 -8.51 9.36 -8.48
CA GLN A 175 -7.06 9.48 -8.59
C GLN A 175 -6.43 9.74 -7.22
N THR A 176 -5.25 9.18 -6.99
CA THR A 176 -4.37 9.47 -5.85
C THR A 176 -2.94 9.59 -6.33
N LEU A 177 -2.01 9.75 -5.39
CA LEU A 177 -0.58 9.65 -5.65
C LEU A 177 -0.02 8.38 -5.04
N GLU A 178 1.00 7.83 -5.68
CA GLU A 178 1.79 6.69 -5.21
C GLU A 178 3.25 7.09 -5.13
N TRP A 179 3.86 6.81 -3.98
CA TRP A 179 5.28 7.06 -3.76
C TRP A 179 6.15 6.04 -4.52
N SER A 180 7.24 6.50 -5.10
CA SER A 180 8.26 5.70 -5.75
C SER A 180 9.59 5.85 -5.01
N GLU A 181 10.02 4.82 -4.27
CA GLU A 181 11.30 4.80 -3.56
C GLU A 181 12.50 4.89 -4.52
N ASP A 182 12.41 4.26 -5.70
CA ASP A 182 13.51 4.26 -6.68
C ASP A 182 13.80 5.64 -7.26
N ASN A 183 12.82 6.53 -7.27
CA ASN A 183 12.91 7.82 -7.94
C ASN A 183 12.67 9.01 -7.01
N ASN A 184 12.34 8.77 -5.75
CA ASN A 184 12.04 9.78 -4.74
C ASN A 184 10.99 10.81 -5.19
N TYR A 185 9.86 10.34 -5.73
CA TYR A 185 8.77 11.23 -6.10
C TYR A 185 7.40 10.55 -6.03
N PHE A 186 6.35 11.36 -5.90
CA PHE A 186 4.96 10.94 -6.02
C PHE A 186 4.50 10.95 -7.47
N SER A 187 3.87 9.85 -7.92
CA SER A 187 3.31 9.73 -9.25
C SER A 187 1.79 9.51 -9.21
N PRO A 188 1.01 10.01 -10.19
CA PRO A 188 -0.43 9.81 -10.24
C PRO A 188 -0.80 8.33 -10.37
N LYS A 189 -1.77 7.87 -9.55
CA LYS A 189 -2.32 6.53 -9.55
C LYS A 189 -3.83 6.56 -9.65
N ASN A 190 -4.39 5.80 -10.59
CA ASN A 190 -5.83 5.58 -10.68
C ASN A 190 -6.24 4.42 -9.78
N VAL A 191 -7.23 4.68 -8.93
CA VAL A 191 -7.78 3.68 -8.00
C VAL A 191 -9.17 3.29 -8.48
N GLN A 192 -9.45 1.98 -8.48
CA GLN A 192 -10.77 1.41 -8.67
C GLN A 192 -11.05 0.42 -7.56
N ARG A 193 -12.18 0.57 -6.88
CA ARG A 193 -12.59 -0.26 -5.74
C ARG A 193 -14.03 -0.68 -5.87
N SER A 194 -14.31 -1.92 -5.46
CA SER A 194 -15.67 -2.40 -5.22
C SER A 194 -16.10 -2.12 -3.78
N LEU A 195 -17.26 -1.50 -3.62
CA LEU A 195 -17.92 -1.28 -2.36
C LEU A 195 -19.10 -2.27 -2.22
N THR A 196 -19.07 -3.11 -1.19
CA THR A 196 -20.11 -4.13 -0.94
C THR A 196 -21.13 -3.70 0.12
N GLU A 197 -20.80 -2.65 0.87
CA GLU A 197 -21.70 -2.02 1.84
C GLU A 197 -22.15 -0.69 1.28
N GLY A 198 -23.43 -0.42 1.28
CA GLY A 198 -24.11 0.69 0.64
C GLY A 198 -23.26 1.93 0.33
N PRO A 199 -23.31 2.45 -0.90
CA PRO A 199 -22.31 3.41 -1.42
C PRO A 199 -22.33 4.79 -0.75
N TYR A 200 -23.10 4.97 0.31
CA TYR A 200 -23.54 6.29 0.78
C TYR A 200 -22.96 6.74 2.11
N SER A 201 -22.12 5.94 2.74
CA SER A 201 -21.41 6.31 3.97
C SER A 201 -20.20 5.41 4.20
N THR A 202 -19.64 4.85 3.15
CA THR A 202 -18.48 3.97 3.28
C THR A 202 -17.25 4.82 3.42
N LYS A 203 -16.58 4.72 4.57
CA LYS A 203 -15.27 5.31 4.80
C LYS A 203 -14.23 4.47 4.06
N ILE A 204 -13.44 5.12 3.21
CA ILE A 204 -12.26 4.55 2.57
C ILE A 204 -11.06 5.04 3.37
N ASN A 205 -10.50 4.18 4.22
CA ASN A 205 -9.42 4.49 5.15
C ASN A 205 -8.24 3.53 5.02
N ASP A 206 -8.08 2.93 3.87
CA ASP A 206 -6.93 2.10 3.55
C ASP A 206 -5.78 3.02 3.14
N ASN A 207 -4.70 3.02 3.90
CA ASN A 207 -3.55 3.91 3.70
C ASN A 207 -2.96 3.83 2.29
N GLU A 208 -3.12 2.69 1.59
CA GLU A 208 -2.63 2.54 0.22
C GLU A 208 -3.51 3.25 -0.83
N THR A 209 -4.69 3.75 -0.44
CA THR A 209 -5.70 4.25 -1.37
C THR A 209 -6.37 5.54 -0.95
N ILE A 210 -5.90 6.19 0.12
CA ILE A 210 -6.35 7.54 0.47
C ILE A 210 -5.97 8.50 -0.66
N PRO A 211 -6.86 9.41 -1.08
CA PRO A 211 -6.48 10.46 -2.01
C PRO A 211 -5.39 11.36 -1.41
N LEU A 212 -4.29 11.52 -2.14
CA LEU A 212 -3.16 12.40 -1.80
C LEU A 212 -3.06 13.60 -2.77
N CYS A 213 -4.00 13.73 -3.69
CA CYS A 213 -4.17 14.87 -4.57
C CYS A 213 -5.66 15.16 -4.78
N ASP A 214 -5.97 16.39 -5.14
CA ASP A 214 -7.33 16.79 -5.50
C ASP A 214 -7.87 15.88 -6.60
N THR A 215 -9.09 15.37 -6.41
CA THR A 215 -9.65 14.38 -7.31
C THR A 215 -11.18 14.46 -7.40
N GLU A 216 -11.70 14.06 -8.54
CA GLU A 216 -13.11 13.74 -8.72
C GLU A 216 -13.32 12.27 -8.41
N VAL A 217 -14.44 11.92 -7.78
CA VAL A 217 -14.78 10.54 -7.45
C VAL A 217 -15.98 10.12 -8.28
N THR A 218 -15.81 9.05 -9.05
CA THR A 218 -16.88 8.46 -9.85
C THR A 218 -17.40 7.22 -9.16
N LEU A 219 -18.72 7.20 -8.92
CA LEU A 219 -19.49 6.05 -8.43
C LEU A 219 -20.29 5.46 -9.59
N SER A 220 -20.16 4.16 -9.85
CA SER A 220 -20.96 3.47 -10.85
C SER A 220 -21.85 2.39 -10.24
N GLY A 221 -23.00 2.20 -10.86
CA GLY A 221 -24.03 1.25 -10.47
C GLY A 221 -23.57 -0.18 -10.50
N ASP A 222 -24.35 -1.08 -9.94
CA ASP A 222 -23.90 -2.38 -9.45
C ASP A 222 -23.72 -3.46 -10.54
N GLN A 223 -23.27 -4.65 -10.11
CA GLN A 223 -23.08 -5.82 -10.97
C GLN A 223 -24.35 -6.24 -11.71
N PHE A 224 -25.54 -5.98 -11.14
CA PHE A 224 -26.81 -6.29 -11.78
C PHE A 224 -27.16 -5.30 -12.88
N ALA A 225 -26.90 -3.99 -12.64
CA ALA A 225 -27.03 -2.96 -13.68
C ALA A 225 -26.14 -3.28 -14.89
N LYS A 226 -24.92 -3.75 -14.65
CA LYS A 226 -24.00 -4.19 -15.68
C LYS A 226 -24.54 -5.39 -16.44
N HIS A 227 -25.10 -6.39 -15.75
CA HIS A 227 -25.72 -7.55 -16.37
C HIS A 227 -26.87 -7.19 -17.30
N PHE A 228 -27.74 -6.25 -16.89
CA PHE A 228 -28.89 -5.80 -17.68
C PHE A 228 -28.54 -4.71 -18.71
N GLY A 229 -27.28 -4.28 -18.80
CA GLY A 229 -26.84 -3.24 -19.76
C GLY A 229 -27.40 -1.84 -19.45
N ILE A 230 -27.72 -1.55 -18.18
CA ILE A 230 -28.27 -0.28 -17.70
C ILE A 230 -27.36 0.42 -16.70
N GLU A 231 -26.09 0.10 -16.70
CA GLU A 231 -25.10 0.69 -15.80
C GLU A 231 -25.08 2.22 -15.97
N LYS A 232 -25.09 2.92 -14.85
CA LYS A 232 -24.97 4.38 -14.76
C LYS A 232 -23.81 4.73 -13.84
N SER A 233 -23.23 5.89 -14.09
CA SER A 233 -22.21 6.47 -13.23
C SER A 233 -22.54 7.92 -12.89
N ILE A 234 -22.09 8.37 -11.75
CA ILE A 234 -22.14 9.75 -11.29
C ILE A 234 -20.77 10.15 -10.79
N THR A 235 -20.34 11.38 -11.11
CA THR A 235 -19.04 11.92 -10.69
C THR A 235 -19.29 13.10 -9.76
N SER A 236 -18.51 13.21 -8.69
CA SER A 236 -18.55 14.31 -7.74
C SER A 236 -17.95 15.59 -8.33
N ASP A 237 -18.19 16.71 -7.65
CA ASP A 237 -17.28 17.84 -7.75
C ASP A 237 -15.89 17.44 -7.24
N THR A 238 -14.88 18.25 -7.60
CA THR A 238 -13.51 18.01 -7.15
C THR A 238 -13.42 18.04 -5.63
N TYR A 239 -13.00 16.92 -5.04
CA TYR A 239 -12.69 16.81 -3.62
C TYR A 239 -11.31 17.43 -3.36
N GLN A 240 -11.27 18.43 -2.48
CA GLN A 240 -10.05 19.06 -2.00
C GLN A 240 -9.43 18.20 -0.91
N VAL A 241 -8.28 17.63 -1.19
CA VAL A 241 -7.59 16.69 -0.29
C VAL A 241 -6.92 17.46 0.84
N VAL A 242 -6.99 16.88 2.04
CA VAL A 242 -6.34 17.40 3.25
C VAL A 242 -5.28 16.44 3.82
N ALA A 243 -5.31 15.18 3.41
CA ALA A 243 -4.39 14.16 3.88
C ALA A 243 -2.95 14.43 3.39
N VAL A 244 -1.98 14.21 4.27
CA VAL A 244 -0.55 14.42 4.00
C VAL A 244 0.18 13.10 4.17
N GLU A 245 1.13 12.83 3.27
CA GLU A 245 2.08 11.73 3.35
C GLU A 245 3.49 12.27 3.16
N VAL A 246 4.48 11.75 3.90
CA VAL A 246 5.88 12.18 3.84
C VAL A 246 6.84 11.01 3.79
N HIS A 247 7.83 11.11 2.90
CA HIS A 247 9.00 10.24 2.79
C HIS A 247 10.26 11.06 2.93
N VAL A 248 11.37 10.45 3.32
CA VAL A 248 12.63 11.13 3.58
C VAL A 248 13.80 10.38 2.96
N ASP A 249 14.79 11.15 2.53
CA ASP A 249 16.06 10.62 2.04
C ASP A 249 17.23 11.43 2.61
N THR A 250 18.45 10.85 2.57
CA THR A 250 19.66 11.46 3.08
C THR A 250 20.82 11.32 2.11
N THR A 251 21.60 12.41 2.00
CA THR A 251 22.86 12.37 1.27
C THR A 251 24.00 12.82 2.19
N PHE A 252 25.08 12.05 2.21
CA PHE A 252 26.25 12.35 3.02
C PHE A 252 27.28 13.12 2.18
N ILE A 253 27.68 14.30 2.69
CA ILE A 253 28.79 15.07 2.16
C ILE A 253 30.00 14.80 3.06
N MET A 254 30.92 13.97 2.60
CA MET A 254 32.12 13.62 3.36
C MET A 254 33.31 14.50 2.91
N ASP A 255 33.65 15.50 3.72
CA ASP A 255 34.83 16.38 3.45
C ASP A 255 36.16 15.73 3.88
N ASN A 256 36.15 14.76 4.79
CA ASN A 256 37.34 14.12 5.32
C ASN A 256 37.22 12.59 5.20
N ALA A 257 37.89 12.04 4.19
CA ALA A 257 38.06 10.58 4.09
C ALA A 257 38.91 10.08 5.24
N GLU A 258 38.35 9.22 6.08
CA GLU A 258 39.09 8.48 7.11
C GLU A 258 39.97 7.40 6.46
N ASN A 259 41.09 7.04 7.11
CA ASN A 259 41.93 5.93 6.70
C ASN A 259 41.94 4.75 7.70
N MET A 260 41.10 4.87 8.74
CA MET A 260 40.74 3.78 9.63
C MET A 260 39.24 3.50 9.49
N THR A 261 38.91 2.26 9.22
CA THR A 261 37.50 1.84 9.22
C THR A 261 36.96 1.86 10.65
N ALA A 262 35.80 2.50 10.85
CA ALA A 262 34.98 2.28 12.05
C ALA A 262 34.64 0.78 12.07
N GLY A 263 34.86 0.12 13.19
CA GLY A 263 34.91 -1.35 13.27
C GLY A 263 33.72 -2.14 12.77
N ASP A 264 32.54 -1.53 12.53
CA ASP A 264 31.32 -2.22 12.12
C ASP A 264 30.57 -1.57 10.94
N GLY A 265 31.17 -0.61 10.24
CA GLY A 265 30.57 -0.03 9.03
C GLY A 265 29.34 0.88 9.24
N GLU A 266 28.86 1.06 10.47
CA GLU A 266 27.68 1.87 10.80
C GLU A 266 28.01 3.32 11.22
N TYR A 267 29.28 3.64 11.50
CA TYR A 267 29.69 4.93 12.05
C TYR A 267 30.32 5.82 10.97
N ILE A 268 30.01 7.10 11.03
CA ILE A 268 30.53 8.12 10.13
C ILE A 268 31.58 8.96 10.88
N SER A 269 32.66 9.34 10.21
CA SER A 269 33.66 10.22 10.78
C SER A 269 33.17 11.68 10.81
N ALA A 270 33.36 12.37 11.94
CA ALA A 270 33.11 13.79 12.04
C ALA A 270 34.34 14.64 11.62
N PRO A 271 34.13 15.91 11.13
CA PRO A 271 32.81 16.47 10.88
C PRO A 271 32.10 15.82 9.71
N ALA A 272 30.80 15.56 9.86
CA ALA A 272 29.99 14.96 8.81
C ALA A 272 28.80 15.85 8.51
N THR A 273 28.71 16.36 7.30
CA THR A 273 27.54 17.09 6.83
C THR A 273 26.59 16.12 6.16
N VAL A 274 25.35 16.13 6.61
CA VAL A 274 24.28 15.31 6.06
C VAL A 274 23.21 16.24 5.53
N THR A 275 22.84 16.06 4.28
CA THR A 275 21.66 16.69 3.67
C THR A 275 20.48 15.79 3.91
N PHE A 276 19.44 16.32 4.53
CA PHE A 276 18.15 15.65 4.78
C PHE A 276 17.11 16.27 3.87
N ARG A 277 16.36 15.46 3.14
CA ARG A 277 15.30 15.93 2.27
C ARG A 277 14.01 15.21 2.57
N ALA A 278 12.91 15.97 2.70
CA ALA A 278 11.55 15.45 2.84
C ALA A 278 10.81 15.58 1.50
N TYR A 279 10.11 14.54 1.14
CA TYR A 279 9.24 14.48 -0.02
C TYR A 279 7.82 14.28 0.47
N ALA A 280 6.90 15.14 0.09
CA ALA A 280 5.51 15.04 0.50
C ALA A 280 4.58 15.29 -0.71
N ASN A 281 3.28 15.01 -0.54
CA ASN A 281 2.30 15.16 -1.60
C ASN A 281 1.94 16.63 -1.87
N ASP A 282 2.74 17.29 -2.70
CA ASP A 282 2.52 18.66 -3.19
C ASP A 282 1.29 18.72 -4.14
N PRO A 283 0.44 19.76 -4.09
CA PRO A 283 0.54 20.97 -3.26
C PRO A 283 -0.19 20.91 -1.91
N VAL A 284 -0.62 19.75 -1.44
CA VAL A 284 -1.38 19.61 -0.18
C VAL A 284 -0.46 19.84 1.03
N ALA A 285 0.71 19.22 1.00
CA ALA A 285 1.75 19.37 2.01
C ALA A 285 2.50 20.68 1.81
N THR A 286 2.53 21.57 2.81
CA THR A 286 3.10 22.92 2.67
C THR A 286 4.00 23.35 3.81
N LEU A 287 3.87 22.76 4.99
CA LEU A 287 4.65 23.13 6.17
C LEU A 287 5.56 21.98 6.56
N TYR A 288 6.87 22.20 6.50
CA TYR A 288 7.90 21.23 6.81
C TYR A 288 8.59 21.59 8.12
N THR A 289 8.88 20.61 8.95
CA THR A 289 9.64 20.77 10.20
C THR A 289 10.55 19.58 10.39
N TRP A 290 11.86 19.84 10.42
CA TRP A 290 12.87 18.86 10.79
C TRP A 290 13.28 19.03 12.24
N LYS A 291 13.40 17.93 12.97
CA LYS A 291 13.97 17.88 14.32
C LYS A 291 15.12 16.89 14.35
N ILE A 292 16.27 17.36 14.85
CA ILE A 292 17.46 16.54 15.06
C ILE A 292 17.76 16.54 16.55
N TYR A 293 17.92 15.35 17.15
CA TYR A 293 18.17 15.16 18.56
C TYR A 293 19.10 13.97 18.81
N ARG A 294 19.65 13.85 20.01
CA ARG A 294 20.47 12.70 20.41
C ARG A 294 19.55 11.53 20.73
N SER A 295 19.85 10.36 20.18
CA SER A 295 19.02 9.14 20.34
C SER A 295 18.98 8.63 21.80
N ASP A 296 20.00 8.96 22.61
CA ASP A 296 20.10 8.61 24.03
C ASP A 296 19.35 9.59 24.97
N GLN A 297 18.79 10.67 24.42
CA GLN A 297 18.09 11.68 25.21
C GLN A 297 16.62 11.31 25.39
N GLU A 298 16.19 11.24 26.65
CA GLU A 298 14.76 11.08 26.96
C GLU A 298 13.98 12.31 26.47
N ASN A 299 12.88 12.08 25.74
CA ASN A 299 12.08 13.13 25.08
C ASN A 299 12.86 13.99 24.09
N GLY A 300 13.79 13.43 23.34
CA GLY A 300 14.63 14.15 22.38
C GLY A 300 13.82 14.88 21.31
N ILE A 301 12.71 14.30 20.85
CA ILE A 301 11.81 14.92 19.86
C ILE A 301 11.11 16.20 20.40
N GLU A 302 10.86 16.27 21.70
CA GLU A 302 10.27 17.46 22.36
C GLU A 302 11.32 18.54 22.66
N ASN A 303 12.58 18.12 22.84
CA ASN A 303 13.72 18.99 23.13
C ASN A 303 14.85 18.74 22.12
N PRO A 304 14.63 19.04 20.84
CA PRO A 304 15.63 18.77 19.80
C PRO A 304 16.87 19.66 19.97
N LEU A 305 18.02 19.18 19.48
CA LEU A 305 19.24 19.99 19.36
C LEU A 305 19.02 21.16 18.40
N VAL A 306 18.25 20.92 17.34
CA VAL A 306 17.92 21.90 16.32
C VAL A 306 16.58 21.58 15.67
N GLU A 307 15.87 22.64 15.27
CA GLU A 307 14.64 22.58 14.48
C GLU A 307 14.81 23.44 13.23
N TYR A 308 14.49 22.88 12.06
CA TYR A 308 14.49 23.58 10.77
C TYR A 308 13.11 23.52 10.14
N ARG A 309 12.80 24.52 9.30
CA ARG A 309 11.49 24.66 8.64
C ARG A 309 11.64 24.80 7.14
N ASP A 310 12.29 23.81 6.54
CA ASP A 310 12.52 23.74 5.11
C ASP A 310 12.30 22.29 4.63
N GLU A 311 12.07 22.13 3.33
CA GLU A 311 11.93 20.82 2.68
C GLU A 311 13.27 20.06 2.69
N GLU A 312 14.38 20.78 2.48
CA GLU A 312 15.75 20.27 2.48
C GLU A 312 16.62 21.05 3.45
N ILE A 313 17.39 20.35 4.25
CA ILE A 313 18.28 20.96 5.24
C ILE A 313 19.64 20.27 5.25
N ASP A 314 20.69 21.05 5.57
CA ASP A 314 22.02 20.54 5.87
C ASP A 314 22.32 20.66 7.35
N TYR A 315 22.84 19.59 7.94
CA TYR A 315 23.32 19.59 9.31
C TYR A 315 24.70 18.96 9.43
N THR A 316 25.63 19.65 10.13
CA THR A 316 26.99 19.15 10.34
C THR A 316 27.14 18.61 11.77
N PHE A 317 27.36 17.32 11.87
CA PHE A 317 27.65 16.63 13.13
C PHE A 317 29.14 16.79 13.48
N THR A 318 29.40 17.40 14.61
CA THR A 318 30.77 17.69 15.09
C THR A 318 31.12 16.93 16.37
N GLU A 319 30.17 16.23 16.99
CA GLU A 319 30.37 15.48 18.23
C GLU A 319 30.03 13.99 18.03
N LYS A 320 30.76 13.13 18.73
CA LYS A 320 30.42 11.69 18.73
C LYS A 320 29.06 11.44 19.34
N GLY A 321 28.38 10.43 18.87
CA GLY A 321 27.11 9.98 19.44
C GLY A 321 26.16 9.45 18.38
N ASP A 322 25.03 8.97 18.89
CA ASP A 322 23.92 8.52 18.07
C ASP A 322 22.87 9.64 18.00
N TYR A 323 22.44 9.96 16.82
CA TYR A 323 21.48 11.03 16.54
C TYR A 323 20.30 10.48 15.77
N THR A 324 19.15 11.09 15.97
CA THR A 324 17.92 10.80 15.24
C THR A 324 17.42 12.09 14.58
N ALA A 325 17.08 11.99 13.30
CA ALA A 325 16.39 13.05 12.56
C ALA A 325 15.00 12.57 12.16
N VAL A 326 14.00 13.45 12.29
CA VAL A 326 12.60 13.20 11.93
C VAL A 326 12.04 14.42 11.23
N ALA A 327 11.35 14.19 10.11
CA ALA A 327 10.58 15.23 9.44
C ALA A 327 9.10 15.10 9.83
N THR A 328 8.47 16.23 10.10
CA THR A 328 7.04 16.38 10.23
C THR A 328 6.54 17.32 9.15
N VAL A 329 5.53 16.91 8.41
CA VAL A 329 4.96 17.72 7.33
C VAL A 329 3.47 17.87 7.55
N SER A 330 2.92 19.06 7.36
CA SER A 330 1.49 19.28 7.50
C SER A 330 0.91 20.09 6.33
N ASN A 331 -0.42 20.03 6.19
CA ASN A 331 -1.15 20.87 5.26
C ASN A 331 -1.16 22.35 5.73
N ALA A 332 -1.64 23.25 4.88
CA ALA A 332 -1.65 24.69 5.13
C ALA A 332 -2.42 25.11 6.40
N THR A 333 -3.41 24.32 6.83
CA THR A 333 -4.19 24.60 8.04
C THR A 333 -3.56 24.01 9.30
N GLY A 334 -2.60 23.10 9.16
CA GLY A 334 -2.02 22.34 10.27
C GLY A 334 -2.97 21.30 10.89
N GLU A 335 -4.12 21.03 10.25
CA GLU A 335 -5.08 20.03 10.75
C GLU A 335 -4.65 18.60 10.46
N CYS A 336 -3.95 18.39 9.35
CA CYS A 336 -3.40 17.08 8.97
C CYS A 336 -1.88 17.13 8.95
N GLU A 337 -1.29 16.18 9.65
CA GLU A 337 0.15 16.08 9.88
C GLU A 337 0.61 14.65 9.61
N ALA A 338 1.75 14.51 8.95
CA ALA A 338 2.43 13.23 8.74
C ALA A 338 3.86 13.32 9.31
N VAL A 339 4.28 12.25 9.96
CA VAL A 339 5.62 12.12 10.55
C VAL A 339 6.39 11.06 9.77
N SER A 340 7.60 11.37 9.35
CA SER A 340 8.46 10.43 8.62
C SER A 340 8.95 9.28 9.49
N ASN A 341 9.49 8.25 8.87
CA ASN A 341 10.36 7.31 9.55
C ASN A 341 11.57 8.07 10.14
N SER A 342 12.07 7.60 11.28
CA SER A 342 13.27 8.15 11.91
C SER A 342 14.52 7.75 11.11
N ILE A 343 15.43 8.72 10.96
CA ILE A 343 16.75 8.52 10.35
C ILE A 343 17.77 8.49 11.47
N GLU A 344 18.50 7.39 11.59
CA GLU A 344 19.56 7.25 12.59
C GLU A 344 20.92 7.56 12.00
N ILE A 345 21.68 8.46 12.66
CA ILE A 345 23.03 8.87 12.31
C ILE A 345 23.95 8.56 13.46
N LYS A 346 24.99 7.77 13.22
CA LYS A 346 25.98 7.36 14.22
C LYS A 346 27.33 7.99 13.92
N ILE A 347 27.82 8.82 14.83
CA ILE A 347 29.10 9.53 14.68
C ILE A 347 30.16 8.83 15.54
N ALA A 348 31.25 8.43 14.89
CA ALA A 348 32.34 7.68 15.47
C ALA A 348 33.13 8.48 16.50
N GLU A 349 33.71 7.77 17.47
CA GLU A 349 34.75 8.31 18.34
C GLU A 349 36.00 8.66 17.53
N SER A 350 36.65 9.74 17.95
CA SER A 350 37.89 10.18 17.32
C SER A 350 39.06 9.27 17.65
N GLU A 351 39.90 9.00 16.68
CA GLU A 351 41.12 8.22 16.86
C GLU A 351 42.25 8.79 16.02
N LEU A 352 43.44 8.82 16.58
CA LEU A 352 44.66 9.23 15.91
C LEU A 352 45.81 8.32 16.33
N GLN A 353 46.35 7.55 15.39
CA GLN A 353 47.55 6.73 15.59
C GLN A 353 48.71 7.29 14.78
N ILE A 354 49.85 7.49 15.46
CA ILE A 354 51.03 8.06 14.90
C ILE A 354 52.09 6.98 14.74
N PRO A 355 52.68 6.80 13.54
CA PRO A 355 53.70 5.78 13.33
C PRO A 355 54.99 6.16 14.06
N ASN A 356 55.70 5.15 14.62
CA ASN A 356 56.97 5.34 15.32
C ASN A 356 58.13 5.46 14.35
N ALA A 357 58.04 4.91 13.15
CA ALA A 357 59.09 4.87 12.15
C ALA A 357 58.52 4.68 10.74
N PHE A 358 59.24 5.08 9.75
CA PHE A 358 58.96 4.77 8.34
C PHE A 358 60.27 4.59 7.57
N SER A 359 60.23 3.92 6.44
CA SER A 359 61.42 3.53 5.66
C SER A 359 61.22 3.77 4.16
N PRO A 360 61.28 5.05 3.72
CA PRO A 360 60.96 5.43 2.34
C PRO A 360 61.94 4.78 1.35
N GLY A 361 61.37 4.19 0.29
CA GLY A 361 62.15 3.59 -0.81
C GLY A 361 62.83 2.28 -0.51
N THR A 362 62.62 1.66 0.66
CA THR A 362 63.21 0.37 1.04
C THR A 362 62.35 -0.80 0.62
N THR A 363 61.05 -0.68 0.81
CA THR A 363 60.02 -1.68 0.45
C THR A 363 58.84 -0.95 -0.17
N PRO A 364 58.78 -0.85 -1.52
CA PRO A 364 57.73 -0.07 -2.18
C PRO A 364 56.32 -0.47 -1.74
N GLY A 365 55.51 0.51 -1.27
CA GLY A 365 54.17 0.32 -0.81
C GLY A 365 54.02 -0.05 0.67
N ILE A 366 55.13 -0.24 1.43
CA ILE A 366 55.07 -0.57 2.86
C ILE A 366 55.95 0.41 3.63
N ASN A 367 55.33 1.19 4.54
CA ASN A 367 55.99 2.20 5.39
C ASN A 367 56.84 3.25 4.62
N ASP A 368 56.44 3.56 3.40
CA ASP A 368 57.18 4.50 2.55
C ASP A 368 56.93 5.98 2.98
N GLU A 369 55.91 6.22 3.76
CA GLU A 369 55.52 7.57 4.24
C GLU A 369 55.25 7.57 5.74
N PHE A 370 55.63 8.66 6.40
CA PHE A 370 55.12 9.00 7.72
C PHE A 370 53.71 9.54 7.58
N ARG A 371 52.70 8.65 7.73
CA ARG A 371 51.30 8.96 7.61
C ARG A 371 50.56 8.52 8.87
N VAL A 372 49.75 9.40 9.41
CA VAL A 372 48.88 9.05 10.55
C VAL A 372 47.72 8.17 10.10
N ALA A 373 47.26 7.28 11.00
CA ALA A 373 45.97 6.65 10.87
C ALA A 373 44.96 7.43 11.73
N TYR A 374 43.80 7.76 11.18
CA TYR A 374 42.87 8.66 11.84
C TYR A 374 41.42 8.35 11.49
N LYS A 375 40.53 8.78 12.39
CA LYS A 375 39.11 8.90 12.15
C LYS A 375 38.51 10.01 13.00
N SER A 376 37.45 10.65 12.52
CA SER A 376 36.69 11.70 13.24
C SER A 376 37.58 12.85 13.77
N LEU A 377 38.41 13.41 12.89
CA LEU A 377 39.18 14.62 13.18
C LEU A 377 38.51 15.86 12.59
N VAL A 378 38.29 16.89 13.41
CA VAL A 378 37.72 18.17 12.99
C VAL A 378 38.77 19.05 12.32
N THR A 379 39.98 19.10 12.88
CA THR A 379 41.13 19.80 12.27
C THR A 379 42.39 18.98 12.48
N TYR A 380 43.36 19.19 11.56
CA TYR A 380 44.66 18.54 11.61
C TYR A 380 45.73 19.47 11.09
N LYS A 381 46.89 19.51 11.82
CA LYS A 381 48.11 20.15 11.35
C LYS A 381 49.29 19.31 11.82
N CYS A 382 50.23 19.04 10.93
CA CYS A 382 51.43 18.29 11.22
C CYS A 382 52.67 19.05 10.74
N TRP A 383 53.66 19.15 11.60
CA TRP A 383 54.99 19.66 11.26
C TRP A 383 56.01 18.58 11.60
N ILE A 384 57.04 18.44 10.76
CA ILE A 384 58.16 17.55 11.02
C ILE A 384 59.45 18.38 10.94
N PHE A 385 60.31 18.21 11.92
CA PHE A 385 61.57 18.93 12.06
C PHE A 385 62.76 17.98 12.16
N ASN A 386 63.93 18.44 11.71
CA ASN A 386 65.17 17.73 12.01
C ASN A 386 65.71 18.11 13.38
N ARG A 387 66.85 17.47 13.83
CA ARG A 387 67.51 17.73 15.14
C ARG A 387 67.95 19.18 15.37
N TRP A 388 68.04 19.99 14.32
CA TRP A 388 68.41 21.38 14.42
C TRP A 388 67.21 22.34 14.40
N GLY A 389 65.98 21.82 14.44
CA GLY A 389 64.76 22.61 14.40
C GLY A 389 64.37 23.11 13.01
N VAL A 390 65.01 22.63 11.95
CA VAL A 390 64.65 23.01 10.59
C VAL A 390 63.40 22.19 10.17
N GLN A 391 62.37 22.87 9.73
CA GLN A 391 61.14 22.23 9.23
C GLN A 391 61.41 21.45 7.94
N MET A 392 61.09 20.20 7.97
CA MET A 392 61.26 19.25 6.85
C MET A 392 59.98 19.08 6.08
N TYR A 393 58.82 19.01 6.80
CA TYR A 393 57.48 18.77 6.24
C TYR A 393 56.42 19.57 7.02
N HIS A 394 55.30 19.87 6.33
CA HIS A 394 54.09 20.41 6.92
C HIS A 394 52.91 20.01 6.07
N SER A 395 51.81 19.57 6.70
CA SER A 395 50.52 19.34 6.07
C SER A 395 49.39 19.73 7.01
N THR A 396 48.26 20.11 6.44
CA THR A 396 46.96 20.32 7.11
C THR A 396 45.97 19.26 6.75
N ASN A 397 46.35 18.28 5.91
CA ASN A 397 45.56 17.17 5.49
C ASN A 397 46.08 15.87 6.14
N PRO A 398 45.30 15.19 7.00
CA PRO A 398 45.76 13.97 7.65
C PRO A 398 45.92 12.79 6.68
N ALA A 399 45.31 12.83 5.50
CA ALA A 399 45.50 11.83 4.44
C ALA A 399 46.86 11.88 3.77
N GLU A 400 47.58 13.01 3.88
CA GLU A 400 48.90 13.20 3.31
C GLU A 400 50.00 12.70 4.25
N GLY A 401 50.91 11.93 3.72
CA GLY A 401 52.12 11.45 4.41
C GLY A 401 53.39 12.18 3.94
N TRP A 402 54.40 12.19 4.80
CA TRP A 402 55.73 12.67 4.39
C TRP A 402 56.53 11.50 3.80
N ASP A 403 56.98 11.65 2.56
CA ASP A 403 57.76 10.63 1.80
C ASP A 403 59.25 10.62 2.13
N GLY A 404 59.70 11.33 3.18
CA GLY A 404 61.09 11.42 3.59
C GLY A 404 61.94 12.29 2.69
N LYS A 405 61.36 13.15 1.83
CA LYS A 405 62.09 14.05 0.97
C LYS A 405 61.97 15.53 1.40
N LYS A 406 63.00 16.29 1.10
CA LYS A 406 63.00 17.74 1.09
C LYS A 406 63.63 18.26 -0.18
N GLY A 407 62.90 19.09 -0.93
CA GLY A 407 63.34 19.57 -2.23
C GLY A 407 63.61 18.45 -3.26
N GLY A 408 62.83 17.39 -3.22
CA GLY A 408 62.91 16.23 -4.13
C GLY A 408 64.02 15.21 -3.85
N LYS A 409 64.79 15.39 -2.76
CA LYS A 409 65.89 14.46 -2.35
C LYS A 409 65.57 13.85 -0.98
N TYR A 410 65.86 12.54 -0.83
CA TYR A 410 65.75 11.89 0.47
C TYR A 410 66.66 12.55 1.51
N VAL A 411 66.11 12.74 2.71
CA VAL A 411 66.84 13.25 3.84
C VAL A 411 67.70 12.16 4.45
N ALA A 412 68.72 12.50 5.25
CA ALA A 412 69.61 11.54 5.90
C ALA A 412 68.79 10.67 6.91
N PRO A 413 69.09 9.37 6.99
CA PRO A 413 68.51 8.50 8.03
C PRO A 413 68.83 9.06 9.44
N GLY A 414 67.82 9.02 10.33
CA GLY A 414 68.01 9.55 11.68
C GLY A 414 66.68 9.84 12.38
N VAL A 415 66.76 10.52 13.51
CA VAL A 415 65.64 10.94 14.33
C VAL A 415 65.11 12.27 13.83
N TYR A 416 63.79 12.34 13.61
CA TYR A 416 63.05 13.54 13.29
C TYR A 416 61.98 13.76 14.38
N PHE A 417 61.60 15.00 14.59
CA PHE A 417 60.63 15.39 15.60
C PHE A 417 59.35 15.88 14.90
N TYR A 418 58.19 15.44 15.38
CA TYR A 418 56.94 15.94 14.85
C TYR A 418 56.17 16.71 15.89
N VAL A 419 55.36 17.62 15.43
CA VAL A 419 54.33 18.32 16.22
C VAL A 419 53.02 18.13 15.47
N ILE A 420 52.02 17.58 16.13
CA ILE A 420 50.68 17.43 15.59
C ILE A 420 49.71 18.19 16.48
N ASP A 421 48.98 19.11 15.85
CA ASP A 421 47.86 19.83 16.44
C ASP A 421 46.59 19.33 15.74
N ALA A 422 45.74 18.59 16.49
CA ALA A 422 44.53 17.97 15.96
C ALA A 422 43.38 18.22 16.94
N VAL A 423 42.23 18.60 16.41
CA VAL A 423 40.99 18.70 17.16
C VAL A 423 40.16 17.46 16.87
N ALA A 424 39.90 16.72 17.91
CA ALA A 424 39.08 15.50 17.87
C ALA A 424 37.62 15.83 18.22
N VAL A 425 36.72 14.99 17.74
CA VAL A 425 35.27 15.12 18.00
C VAL A 425 34.94 14.97 19.50
N SER A 426 35.79 14.28 20.26
CA SER A 426 35.57 14.01 21.71
C SER A 426 36.46 14.84 22.63
N TYR A 427 37.51 15.50 22.12
CA TYR A 427 38.49 16.20 22.91
C TYR A 427 38.94 17.52 22.25
N THR A 428 39.11 18.56 23.04
CA THR A 428 39.42 19.91 22.55
C THR A 428 40.85 20.11 22.06
N HIS A 429 41.83 19.29 22.44
CA HIS A 429 43.22 19.35 21.93
C HIS A 429 44.00 18.06 22.16
N LEU A 430 44.65 17.55 21.13
CA LEU A 430 45.67 16.51 21.20
C LEU A 430 47.00 17.12 20.80
N THR A 431 47.74 17.65 21.78
CA THR A 431 49.18 17.96 21.63
C THR A 431 49.97 16.76 22.17
N LEU A 432 50.63 16.01 21.29
CA LEU A 432 51.49 14.92 21.70
C LEU A 432 52.93 15.36 21.67
N PRO A 433 53.69 15.17 22.79
CA PRO A 433 55.08 15.57 22.85
C PRO A 433 55.95 14.60 22.03
N THR A 434 57.02 15.16 21.54
CA THR A 434 58.18 14.67 20.87
C THR A 434 58.72 13.34 21.38
N ILE A 435 59.08 12.44 20.52
CA ILE A 435 60.04 11.37 20.79
C ILE A 435 61.34 11.65 20.03
#